data_0c228dc94a5a1b38d2e9659c861910f2
#
_entry.id   0c228dc94a5a1b38d2e9659c861910f2
#
_cell.length_a   1.000
_cell.length_b   1.000
_cell.length_c   1.000
_cell.angle_alpha   90.00
_cell.angle_beta   90.00
_cell.angle_gamma   90.00
#
_symmetry.space_group_name_H-M   'P 1'
#
loop_
_entity.id
_entity.type
_entity.pdbx_description
1 polymer ?
#
loop_
_entity_poly.entity_id
_entity_poly.type
_entity_poly.pdbx_seq_one_letter_code
_entity_poly.pdbx_strand_id
1 'polypeptide(L)'
;MAESATIDGAGVLARLERGESLGQIVGMGPAELDFIYNHAHALFRRGLYADAERFFATLSLLDHGAARAWLGLGACRLHRRAHAGALAAYRMALNLVEDPRAALHYAESALVLGLDEDAKIALDLAFRWSNRPDSGAIRRRAEALAEGLSRRLAEATPDRS
;
A
#
# COMPACT_ATOMS: atom_id res chain seq x y z
N MET A 1 -21.14 -35.30 -0.45
CA MET A 1 -19.82 -35.60 0.12
C MET A 1 -18.83 -34.73 -0.64
N ALA A 2 -18.36 -33.64 -0.01
CA ALA A 2 -17.34 -32.79 -0.63
C ALA A 2 -16.01 -33.56 -0.55
N GLU A 3 -15.48 -33.91 -1.71
CA GLU A 3 -14.16 -34.50 -1.89
C GLU A 3 -13.15 -33.45 -1.39
N SER A 4 -12.49 -33.74 -0.28
CA SER A 4 -11.36 -32.94 0.20
C SER A 4 -10.28 -33.00 -0.86
N ALA A 5 -10.25 -32.02 -1.75
CA ALA A 5 -9.16 -31.87 -2.69
C ALA A 5 -7.87 -31.71 -1.86
N THR A 6 -7.08 -32.75 -1.79
CA THR A 6 -5.75 -32.69 -1.22
C THR A 6 -4.96 -31.71 -2.06
N ILE A 7 -4.66 -30.54 -1.48
CA ILE A 7 -3.89 -29.50 -2.17
C ILE A 7 -2.46 -30.03 -2.26
N ASP A 8 -2.10 -30.57 -3.41
CA ASP A 8 -0.73 -30.97 -3.70
C ASP A 8 0.14 -29.72 -3.87
N GLY A 9 1.20 -29.61 -3.04
CA GLY A 9 2.09 -28.45 -3.05
C GLY A 9 2.76 -28.17 -4.40
N ALA A 10 3.08 -29.23 -5.18
CA ALA A 10 3.65 -29.09 -6.52
C ALA A 10 2.60 -28.51 -7.51
N GLY A 11 1.35 -28.94 -7.38
CA GLY A 11 0.24 -28.39 -8.18
C GLY A 11 -0.05 -26.93 -7.86
N VAL A 12 0.04 -26.53 -6.58
CA VAL A 12 -0.10 -25.12 -6.16
C VAL A 12 1.02 -24.27 -6.77
N LEU A 13 2.26 -24.74 -6.68
CA LEU A 13 3.42 -23.99 -7.22
C LEU A 13 3.29 -23.76 -8.72
N ALA A 14 2.94 -24.81 -9.47
CA ALA A 14 2.72 -24.72 -10.93
C ALA A 14 1.58 -23.75 -11.30
N ARG A 15 0.55 -23.61 -10.49
CA ARG A 15 -0.54 -22.65 -10.70
C ARG A 15 -0.09 -21.22 -10.40
N LEU A 16 0.68 -21.01 -9.33
CA LEU A 16 1.28 -19.71 -9.03
C LEU A 16 2.25 -19.24 -10.13
N GLU A 17 3.09 -20.14 -10.64
CA GLU A 17 3.99 -19.85 -11.76
C GLU A 17 3.26 -19.44 -13.05
N ARG A 18 2.02 -19.91 -13.26
CA ARG A 18 1.12 -19.45 -14.33
C ARG A 18 0.44 -18.12 -14.05
N GLY A 19 0.71 -17.50 -12.89
CA GLY A 19 0.13 -16.22 -12.49
C GLY A 19 -1.23 -16.31 -11.81
N GLU A 20 -1.70 -17.51 -11.45
CA GLU A 20 -2.94 -17.67 -10.69
C GLU A 20 -2.75 -17.14 -9.26
N SER A 21 -3.75 -16.44 -8.73
CA SER A 21 -3.72 -15.98 -7.33
C SER A 21 -4.05 -17.14 -6.38
N LEU A 22 -3.63 -17.02 -5.11
CA LEU A 22 -4.01 -18.01 -4.09
C LEU A 22 -5.54 -18.13 -3.95
N GLY A 23 -6.26 -17.02 -4.05
CA GLY A 23 -7.72 -17.02 -4.05
C GLY A 23 -8.31 -17.93 -5.15
N GLN A 24 -7.81 -17.79 -6.37
CA GLN A 24 -8.22 -18.65 -7.49
C GLN A 24 -7.86 -20.13 -7.24
N ILE A 25 -6.69 -20.38 -6.66
CA ILE A 25 -6.22 -21.74 -6.36
C ILE A 25 -7.15 -22.43 -5.33
N VAL A 26 -7.63 -21.70 -4.33
CA VAL A 26 -8.54 -22.23 -3.31
C VAL A 26 -10.03 -22.10 -3.72
N GLY A 27 -10.32 -21.70 -4.95
CA GLY A 27 -11.67 -21.63 -5.49
C GLY A 27 -12.47 -20.41 -5.04
N MET A 28 -11.82 -19.37 -4.55
CA MET A 28 -12.48 -18.10 -4.22
C MET A 28 -12.65 -17.25 -5.47
N GLY A 29 -13.89 -16.87 -5.74
CA GLY A 29 -14.22 -15.98 -6.84
C GLY A 29 -14.17 -14.50 -6.44
N PRO A 30 -14.42 -13.60 -7.42
CA PRO A 30 -14.43 -12.16 -7.17
C PRO A 30 -15.43 -11.73 -6.09
N ALA A 31 -16.58 -12.40 -5.98
CA ALA A 31 -17.62 -12.06 -5.00
C ALA A 31 -17.15 -12.30 -3.55
N GLU A 32 -16.44 -13.40 -3.30
CA GLU A 32 -15.88 -13.71 -1.99
C GLU A 32 -14.77 -12.73 -1.63
N LEU A 33 -13.90 -12.38 -2.57
CA LEU A 33 -12.84 -11.39 -2.37
C LEU A 33 -13.43 -9.99 -2.11
N ASP A 34 -14.49 -9.61 -2.83
CA ASP A 34 -15.21 -8.37 -2.60
C ASP A 34 -15.90 -8.33 -1.24
N PHE A 35 -16.44 -9.45 -0.76
CA PHE A 35 -17.02 -9.55 0.58
C PHE A 35 -15.96 -9.29 1.65
N ILE A 36 -14.77 -9.90 1.54
CA ILE A 36 -13.65 -9.67 2.46
C ILE A 36 -13.22 -8.20 2.43
N TYR A 37 -13.09 -7.61 1.24
CA TYR A 37 -12.74 -6.21 1.07
C TYR A 37 -13.75 -5.27 1.75
N ASN A 38 -15.03 -5.47 1.48
CA ASN A 38 -16.09 -4.63 2.02
C ASN A 38 -16.15 -4.72 3.55
N HIS A 39 -15.92 -5.91 4.11
CA HIS A 39 -15.85 -6.11 5.56
C HIS A 39 -14.65 -5.37 6.15
N ALA A 40 -13.45 -5.51 5.56
CA ALA A 40 -12.25 -4.80 5.97
C ALA A 40 -12.45 -3.27 5.93
N HIS A 41 -13.06 -2.78 4.85
CA HIS A 41 -13.35 -1.36 4.68
C HIS A 41 -14.36 -0.84 5.72
N ALA A 42 -15.38 -1.62 6.06
CA ALA A 42 -16.34 -1.27 7.11
C ALA A 42 -15.65 -1.17 8.49
N LEU A 43 -14.75 -2.08 8.81
CA LEU A 43 -13.94 -2.02 10.05
C LEU A 43 -13.04 -0.78 10.06
N PHE A 44 -12.37 -0.49 8.94
CA PHE A 44 -11.52 0.70 8.78
C PHE A 44 -12.31 1.99 9.04
N ARG A 45 -13.49 2.13 8.44
CA ARG A 45 -14.36 3.31 8.64
C ARG A 45 -14.83 3.49 10.09
N ARG A 46 -14.89 2.42 10.86
CA ARG A 46 -15.21 2.43 12.31
C ARG A 46 -13.99 2.69 13.20
N GLY A 47 -12.79 2.89 12.61
CA GLY A 47 -11.55 3.08 13.35
C GLY A 47 -10.93 1.80 13.93
N LEU A 48 -11.48 0.63 13.60
CA LEU A 48 -10.98 -0.67 14.05
C LEU A 48 -9.81 -1.13 13.16
N TYR A 49 -8.74 -0.32 13.17
CA TYR A 49 -7.63 -0.49 12.23
C TYR A 49 -6.87 -1.81 12.38
N ALA A 50 -6.77 -2.34 13.60
CA ALA A 50 -6.09 -3.62 13.84
C ALA A 50 -6.85 -4.80 13.21
N ASP A 51 -8.18 -4.79 13.32
CA ASP A 51 -9.01 -5.83 12.73
C ASP A 51 -9.09 -5.67 11.20
N ALA A 52 -9.27 -4.45 10.72
CA ALA A 52 -9.25 -4.15 9.29
C ALA A 52 -7.92 -4.59 8.63
N GLU A 53 -6.79 -4.37 9.32
CA GLU A 53 -5.46 -4.77 8.85
C GLU A 53 -5.39 -6.29 8.58
N ARG A 54 -5.95 -7.12 9.47
CA ARG A 54 -5.95 -8.57 9.28
C ARG A 54 -6.67 -8.99 8.00
N PHE A 55 -7.84 -8.39 7.73
CA PHE A 55 -8.60 -8.69 6.51
C PHE A 55 -7.92 -8.17 5.26
N PHE A 56 -7.36 -6.95 5.27
CA PHE A 56 -6.61 -6.45 4.13
C PHE A 56 -5.33 -7.27 3.88
N ALA A 57 -4.62 -7.71 4.93
CA ALA A 57 -3.47 -8.60 4.79
C ALA A 57 -3.88 -9.95 4.20
N THR A 58 -4.97 -10.57 4.68
CA THR A 58 -5.51 -11.79 4.09
C THR A 58 -5.84 -11.60 2.62
N LEU A 59 -6.52 -10.49 2.28
CA LEU A 59 -6.89 -10.20 0.90
C LEU A 59 -5.65 -10.02 0.00
N SER A 60 -4.59 -9.36 0.49
CA SER A 60 -3.35 -9.18 -0.28
C SER A 60 -2.58 -10.49 -0.49
N LEU A 61 -2.77 -11.49 0.37
CA LEU A 61 -2.25 -12.85 0.17
C LEU A 61 -3.08 -13.64 -0.83
N LEU A 62 -4.41 -13.52 -0.76
CA LEU A 62 -5.33 -14.21 -1.67
C LEU A 62 -5.24 -13.66 -3.08
N ASP A 63 -5.08 -12.35 -3.22
CA ASP A 63 -4.92 -11.66 -4.51
C ASP A 63 -3.84 -10.56 -4.38
N HIS A 64 -2.60 -10.93 -4.66
CA HIS A 64 -1.47 -10.01 -4.58
C HIS A 64 -1.49 -8.90 -5.66
N GLY A 65 -2.28 -9.08 -6.73
CA GLY A 65 -2.54 -8.08 -7.76
C GLY A 65 -3.62 -7.06 -7.39
N ALA A 66 -4.35 -7.26 -6.28
CA ALA A 66 -5.40 -6.35 -5.85
C ALA A 66 -4.81 -5.11 -5.17
N ALA A 67 -4.51 -4.05 -5.93
CA ALA A 67 -3.97 -2.78 -5.42
C ALA A 67 -4.79 -2.24 -4.24
N ARG A 68 -6.12 -2.37 -4.26
CA ARG A 68 -7.01 -1.93 -3.18
C ARG A 68 -6.73 -2.60 -1.83
N ALA A 69 -6.26 -3.85 -1.83
CA ALA A 69 -5.89 -4.56 -0.61
C ALA A 69 -4.62 -3.95 0.01
N TRP A 70 -3.62 -3.69 -0.80
CA TRP A 70 -2.37 -3.05 -0.39
C TRP A 70 -2.58 -1.61 0.08
N LEU A 71 -3.45 -0.84 -0.59
CA LEU A 71 -3.83 0.50 -0.17
C LEU A 71 -4.52 0.48 1.21
N GLY A 72 -5.48 -0.42 1.42
CA GLY A 72 -6.15 -0.61 2.70
C GLY A 72 -5.20 -1.03 3.82
N LEU A 73 -4.29 -1.96 3.53
CA LEU A 73 -3.28 -2.44 4.45
C LEU A 73 -2.32 -1.30 4.87
N GLY A 74 -1.84 -0.52 3.89
CA GLY A 74 -1.00 0.65 4.13
C GLY A 74 -1.70 1.69 5.00
N ALA A 75 -2.95 2.00 4.72
CA ALA A 75 -3.75 2.94 5.49
C ALA A 75 -3.97 2.48 6.95
N CYS A 76 -4.30 1.21 7.18
CA CYS A 76 -4.42 0.66 8.53
C CYS A 76 -3.13 0.81 9.32
N ARG A 77 -2.00 0.46 8.73
CA ARG A 77 -0.67 0.55 9.36
C ARG A 77 -0.27 1.98 9.63
N LEU A 78 -0.58 2.91 8.72
CA LEU A 78 -0.32 4.34 8.91
C LEU A 78 -1.10 4.89 10.12
N HIS A 79 -2.39 4.58 10.23
CA HIS A 79 -3.21 4.97 11.39
C HIS A 79 -2.71 4.39 12.70
N ARG A 80 -2.09 3.22 12.66
CA ARG A 80 -1.45 2.57 13.82
C ARG A 80 0.00 3.02 14.06
N ARG A 81 0.49 4.00 13.30
CA ARG A 81 1.88 4.50 13.33
C ARG A 81 2.95 3.42 13.04
N ALA A 82 2.57 2.36 12.37
CA ALA A 82 3.48 1.30 11.92
C ALA A 82 4.12 1.68 10.57
N HIS A 83 4.94 2.74 10.57
CA HIS A 83 5.45 3.38 9.35
C HIS A 83 6.23 2.44 8.44
N ALA A 84 7.07 1.55 8.97
CA ALA A 84 7.80 0.56 8.16
C ALA A 84 6.86 -0.40 7.43
N GLY A 85 5.82 -0.87 8.12
CA GLY A 85 4.80 -1.71 7.53
C GLY A 85 3.91 -0.98 6.52
N ALA A 86 3.58 0.29 6.79
CA ALA A 86 2.83 1.14 5.88
C ALA A 86 3.61 1.37 4.58
N LEU A 87 4.90 1.72 4.70
CA LEU A 87 5.80 1.92 3.57
C LEU A 87 5.88 0.67 2.68
N ALA A 88 6.03 -0.52 3.27
CA ALA A 88 6.05 -1.78 2.51
C ALA A 88 4.75 -2.02 1.75
N ALA A 89 3.58 -1.78 2.38
CA ALA A 89 2.29 -1.97 1.75
C ALA A 89 2.04 -0.95 0.62
N TYR A 90 2.34 0.34 0.84
CA TYR A 90 2.20 1.35 -0.19
C TYR A 90 3.14 1.12 -1.37
N ARG A 91 4.37 0.65 -1.14
CA ARG A 91 5.29 0.27 -2.22
C ARG A 91 4.69 -0.81 -3.11
N MET A 92 4.06 -1.83 -2.53
CA MET A 92 3.36 -2.85 -3.31
C MET A 92 2.19 -2.26 -4.10
N ALA A 93 1.39 -1.37 -3.49
CA ALA A 93 0.31 -0.69 -4.18
C ALA A 93 0.81 0.16 -5.36
N LEU A 94 1.90 0.91 -5.19
CA LEU A 94 2.46 1.80 -6.21
C LEU A 94 3.07 1.05 -7.42
N ASN A 95 3.42 -0.23 -7.25
CA ASN A 95 3.79 -1.09 -8.37
C ASN A 95 2.59 -1.54 -9.21
N LEU A 96 1.38 -1.39 -8.69
CA LEU A 96 0.14 -1.87 -9.32
C LEU A 96 -0.73 -0.73 -9.85
N VAL A 97 -0.66 0.46 -9.24
CA VAL A 97 -1.55 1.59 -9.57
C VAL A 97 -0.87 2.94 -9.34
N GLU A 98 -1.15 3.89 -10.22
CA GLU A 98 -0.76 5.29 -10.05
C GLU A 98 -1.77 6.00 -9.14
N ASP A 99 -1.47 6.06 -7.85
CA ASP A 99 -2.31 6.71 -6.85
C ASP A 99 -1.50 7.80 -6.11
N PRO A 100 -1.83 9.09 -6.31
CA PRO A 100 -1.09 10.19 -5.70
C PRO A 100 -1.22 10.23 -4.17
N ARG A 101 -2.31 9.71 -3.59
CA ARG A 101 -2.48 9.60 -2.13
C ARG A 101 -1.56 8.54 -1.55
N ALA A 102 -1.48 7.38 -2.22
CA ALA A 102 -0.57 6.32 -1.82
C ALA A 102 0.89 6.78 -1.88
N ALA A 103 1.28 7.51 -2.93
CA ALA A 103 2.61 8.07 -3.06
C ALA A 103 2.91 9.09 -1.95
N LEU A 104 1.94 9.96 -1.60
CA LEU A 104 2.07 10.91 -0.50
C LEU A 104 2.25 10.19 0.84
N HIS A 105 1.43 9.19 1.15
CA HIS A 105 1.53 8.43 2.40
C HIS A 105 2.79 7.56 2.47
N TYR A 106 3.27 7.05 1.34
CA TYR A 106 4.59 6.42 1.25
C TYR A 106 5.68 7.42 1.66
N ALA A 107 5.67 8.63 1.06
CA ALA A 107 6.64 9.68 1.35
C ALA A 107 6.59 10.11 2.83
N GLU A 108 5.41 10.31 3.41
CA GLU A 108 5.25 10.63 4.83
C GLU A 108 5.86 9.54 5.73
N SER A 109 5.62 8.27 5.39
CA SER A 109 6.21 7.14 6.13
C SER A 109 7.73 7.09 5.98
N ALA A 110 8.25 7.34 4.78
CA ALA A 110 9.68 7.38 4.49
C ALA A 110 10.39 8.52 5.26
N LEU A 111 9.78 9.71 5.31
CA LEU A 111 10.29 10.84 6.08
C LEU A 111 10.38 10.54 7.58
N VAL A 112 9.39 9.87 8.15
CA VAL A 112 9.41 9.45 9.56
C VAL A 112 10.53 8.45 9.84
N LEU A 113 10.86 7.61 8.85
CA LEU A 113 11.92 6.60 8.97
C LEU A 113 13.31 7.15 8.58
N GLY A 114 13.43 8.41 8.18
CA GLY A 114 14.68 9.00 7.72
C GLY A 114 15.16 8.50 6.36
N LEU A 115 14.26 7.94 5.54
CA LEU A 115 14.55 7.44 4.20
C LEU A 115 14.36 8.55 3.17
N ASP A 116 15.28 9.51 3.15
CA ASP A 116 15.14 10.76 2.42
C ASP A 116 15.07 10.59 0.90
N GLU A 117 15.82 9.66 0.33
CA GLU A 117 15.79 9.39 -1.12
C GLU A 117 14.45 8.73 -1.53
N ASP A 118 13.96 7.77 -0.75
CA ASP A 118 12.63 7.18 -0.97
C ASP A 118 11.53 8.24 -0.87
N ALA A 119 11.65 9.14 0.09
CA ALA A 119 10.71 10.25 0.27
C ALA A 119 10.70 11.19 -0.93
N LYS A 120 11.87 11.58 -1.46
CA LYS A 120 11.99 12.41 -2.66
C LYS A 120 11.28 11.79 -3.86
N ILE A 121 11.58 10.51 -4.13
CA ILE A 121 10.98 9.77 -5.25
C ILE A 121 9.46 9.75 -5.12
N ALA A 122 8.97 9.44 -3.93
CA ALA A 122 7.52 9.34 -3.70
C ALA A 122 6.81 10.70 -3.76
N LEU A 123 7.43 11.78 -3.29
CA LEU A 123 6.90 13.14 -3.43
C LEU A 123 6.81 13.58 -4.89
N ASP A 124 7.81 13.23 -5.71
CA ASP A 124 7.78 13.49 -7.15
C ASP A 124 6.66 12.69 -7.84
N LEU A 125 6.45 11.43 -7.48
CA LEU A 125 5.32 10.62 -7.96
C LEU A 125 3.98 11.24 -7.53
N ALA A 126 3.82 11.61 -6.27
CA ALA A 126 2.62 12.24 -5.76
C ALA A 126 2.29 13.53 -6.54
N PHE A 127 3.32 14.34 -6.83
CA PHE A 127 3.19 15.55 -7.61
C PHE A 127 2.79 15.29 -9.07
N ARG A 128 3.50 14.37 -9.75
CA ARG A 128 3.24 14.04 -11.16
C ARG A 128 1.84 13.43 -11.37
N TRP A 129 1.38 12.60 -10.46
CA TRP A 129 0.08 11.95 -10.56
C TRP A 129 -1.08 12.84 -10.09
N SER A 130 -0.78 13.98 -9.44
CA SER A 130 -1.79 14.96 -8.99
C SER A 130 -2.26 15.90 -10.12
N ASN A 131 -2.59 15.35 -11.28
CA ASN A 131 -3.05 16.11 -12.45
C ASN A 131 -4.58 16.31 -12.50
N ARG A 132 -5.32 15.73 -11.55
CA ARG A 132 -6.77 15.81 -11.50
C ARG A 132 -7.24 17.04 -10.71
N PRO A 133 -8.39 17.63 -11.04
CA PRO A 133 -8.90 18.81 -10.35
C PRO A 133 -9.09 18.63 -8.83
N ASP A 134 -9.39 17.40 -8.39
CA ASP A 134 -9.61 17.02 -7.00
C ASP A 134 -8.30 16.74 -6.21
N SER A 135 -7.17 16.75 -6.89
CA SER A 135 -5.86 16.40 -6.30
C SER A 135 -5.10 17.59 -5.70
N GLY A 136 -5.67 18.79 -5.71
CA GLY A 136 -4.99 20.02 -5.30
C GLY A 136 -4.48 19.99 -3.84
N ALA A 137 -5.21 19.33 -2.94
CA ALA A 137 -4.78 19.19 -1.55
C ALA A 137 -3.54 18.27 -1.41
N ILE A 138 -3.51 17.18 -2.17
CA ILE A 138 -2.37 16.24 -2.22
C ILE A 138 -1.14 16.96 -2.75
N ARG A 139 -1.30 17.70 -3.85
CA ARG A 139 -0.23 18.47 -4.48
C ARG A 139 0.39 19.46 -3.51
N ARG A 140 -0.43 20.32 -2.86
CA ARG A 140 0.06 21.27 -1.85
C ARG A 140 0.79 20.58 -0.69
N ARG A 141 0.28 19.44 -0.24
CA ARG A 141 0.91 18.68 0.84
C ARG A 141 2.26 18.11 0.41
N ALA A 142 2.36 17.57 -0.81
CA ALA A 142 3.60 17.06 -1.38
C ALA A 142 4.64 18.18 -1.55
N GLU A 143 4.24 19.34 -2.04
CA GLU A 143 5.10 20.53 -2.17
C GLU A 143 5.66 20.97 -0.81
N ALA A 144 4.82 21.10 0.21
CA ALA A 144 5.24 21.50 1.55
C ALA A 144 6.23 20.49 2.18
N LEU A 145 6.02 19.18 1.97
CA LEU A 145 6.94 18.15 2.46
C LEU A 145 8.27 18.18 1.70
N ALA A 146 8.25 18.39 0.39
CA ALA A 146 9.46 18.49 -0.44
C ALA A 146 10.31 19.71 -0.05
N GLU A 147 9.70 20.86 0.21
CA GLU A 147 10.39 22.05 0.72
C GLU A 147 11.01 21.78 2.10
N GLY A 148 10.26 21.14 3.01
CA GLY A 148 10.76 20.77 4.35
C GLY A 148 11.96 19.83 4.28
N LEU A 149 11.89 18.83 3.40
CA LEU A 149 12.99 17.88 3.17
C LEU A 149 14.23 18.60 2.61
N SER A 150 14.04 19.49 1.63
CA SER A 150 15.14 20.25 1.01
C SER A 150 15.88 21.12 2.02
N ARG A 151 15.14 21.81 2.90
CA ARG A 151 15.74 22.60 3.99
C ARG A 151 16.53 21.74 4.95
N ARG A 152 15.99 20.61 5.40
CA ARG A 152 16.67 19.67 6.30
C ARG A 152 17.98 19.15 5.70
N LEU A 153 17.99 18.82 4.41
CA LEU A 153 19.19 18.34 3.72
C LEU A 153 20.25 19.43 3.53
N ALA A 154 19.82 20.67 3.29
CA ALA A 154 20.74 21.81 3.20
C ALA A 154 21.43 22.11 4.55
N GLU A 155 20.69 22.02 5.65
CA GLU A 155 21.21 22.19 7.00
C GLU A 155 22.16 21.06 7.43
N ALA A 156 21.93 19.83 6.92
CA ALA A 156 22.76 18.67 7.22
C ALA A 156 24.10 18.65 6.44
N THR A 157 24.25 19.49 5.40
CA THR A 157 25.49 19.66 4.64
C THR A 157 26.14 20.99 5.08
N PRO A 158 26.96 21.00 6.17
CA PRO A 158 27.72 22.21 6.50
C PRO A 158 28.74 22.48 5.39
N ASP A 159 28.80 23.76 5.01
CA ASP A 159 29.69 24.31 4.00
C ASP A 159 31.12 23.80 4.23
N ARG A 160 31.61 22.97 3.30
CA ARG A 160 33.02 22.59 3.24
C ARG A 160 33.79 23.68 2.46
N SER A 161 33.96 24.82 3.14
CA SER A 161 34.92 25.85 2.71
C SER A 161 36.26 25.67 3.40
#